data_e34eddb65523e7223e06d15c38bb4a33
#
_entry.id   e34eddb65523e7223e06d15c38bb4a33
#
_cell.length_a   1.000
_cell.length_b   1.000
_cell.length_c   1.000
_cell.angle_alpha   90.00
_cell.angle_beta   90.00
_cell.angle_gamma   90.00
#
_symmetry.space_group_name_H-M   'P 1'
#
loop_
_entity.id
_entity.type
_entity.pdbx_description
1 polymer ?
#
loop_
_entity_poly.entity_id
_entity_poly.type
_entity_poly.pdbx_seq_one_letter_code
_entity_poly.pdbx_strand_id
1 'polypeptide(L)'
;MGNVTGSYLIAKTLKEEGVEVLFYLMGGPNFDIVMACQDLGIKTVDFRHEQAAAFAAHAYARLTGKPGVCTAASGPGTLNLLTGVYTASIDCAPMIVLGGAGPVHEIGREAFQEVDQVGIFEPLCKYVHQPTLAERYPEIISTAFRQATSGRPGPVYIDCGADVLYEEVDEDKVVKAPRPAVKSRPSADPKAIEDAINLISAASKPIIFAGGGVFFANAADEFKRFIDITKIPFYTAPMSRGLAPEDHPVSFPAARSKAMREADLVLVIGTRLNWMMQYGRRFSDDAKLIQIDIEESELGHNRDCDLGIVADAKMALSQLADAAAKRSQNFDGRLESDWVQALSEYQASKAESMEAILNSKQVPIHPLRLCNEINKFLDRDAIVTVDGNEILHFGRQSINTYMPGHRLNSGVTGTMGVGLPYGIGSKLAKPDKQNLVLHGDGSMGMNAMELDTLVRFNLPVVTVISNNAGWTARTPNQRKPGRELGFTPFHEMAKALGCYGERVENPDDIRPALERAFKSGKPAVIDVIVEPTAAGTSAAWGGSRME
;
A
#
# COMPACT_ATOMS: atom_id res chain seq x y z
N MET A 1 -28.05 23.19 -23.74
CA MET A 1 -27.40 21.87 -23.80
C MET A 1 -28.50 20.82 -23.79
N GLY A 2 -28.26 19.56 -24.12
CA GLY A 2 -29.29 18.52 -24.20
C GLY A 2 -29.51 17.78 -22.90
N ASN A 3 -30.37 16.76 -22.94
CA ASN A 3 -30.50 15.82 -21.84
C ASN A 3 -29.25 14.94 -21.75
N VAL A 4 -28.82 14.63 -20.51
CA VAL A 4 -27.70 13.77 -20.19
C VAL A 4 -28.11 12.73 -19.14
N THR A 5 -27.49 11.57 -19.15
CA THR A 5 -27.78 10.50 -18.20
C THR A 5 -27.03 10.66 -16.88
N GLY A 6 -27.51 10.01 -15.81
CA GLY A 6 -26.80 9.91 -14.54
C GLY A 6 -25.38 9.34 -14.71
N SER A 7 -25.21 8.33 -15.57
CA SER A 7 -23.89 7.76 -15.93
C SER A 7 -22.92 8.79 -16.51
N TYR A 8 -23.40 9.64 -17.42
CA TYR A 8 -22.61 10.73 -17.98
C TYR A 8 -22.21 11.75 -16.92
N LEU A 9 -23.12 12.13 -16.03
CA LEU A 9 -22.85 13.06 -14.93
C LEU A 9 -21.78 12.55 -13.96
N ILE A 10 -21.80 11.24 -13.67
CA ILE A 10 -20.72 10.59 -12.89
C ILE A 10 -19.40 10.75 -13.65
N ALA A 11 -19.32 10.30 -14.90
CA ALA A 11 -18.07 10.32 -15.67
C ALA A 11 -17.51 11.74 -15.84
N LYS A 12 -18.38 12.73 -16.10
CA LYS A 12 -18.02 14.14 -16.20
C LYS A 12 -17.43 14.64 -14.88
N THR A 13 -18.05 14.31 -13.75
CA THR A 13 -17.56 14.73 -12.43
C THR A 13 -16.24 14.04 -12.08
N LEU A 14 -16.08 12.75 -12.39
CA LEU A 14 -14.79 12.06 -12.25
C LEU A 14 -13.68 12.77 -13.03
N LYS A 15 -13.96 13.18 -14.28
CA LYS A 15 -13.01 13.94 -15.09
C LYS A 15 -12.65 15.30 -14.48
N GLU A 16 -13.64 16.00 -13.94
CA GLU A 16 -13.47 17.28 -13.27
C GLU A 16 -12.70 17.15 -11.94
N GLU A 17 -12.81 16.01 -11.22
CA GLU A 17 -12.01 15.66 -10.04
C GLU A 17 -10.58 15.19 -10.40
N GLY A 18 -10.24 15.13 -11.69
CA GLY A 18 -8.92 14.79 -12.18
C GLY A 18 -8.62 13.30 -12.21
N VAL A 19 -9.65 12.47 -12.36
CA VAL A 19 -9.49 11.02 -12.57
C VAL A 19 -8.90 10.76 -13.95
N GLU A 20 -7.83 9.99 -13.99
CA GLU A 20 -7.13 9.62 -15.22
C GLU A 20 -7.38 8.16 -15.61
N VAL A 21 -7.65 7.31 -14.61
CA VAL A 21 -7.85 5.86 -14.79
C VAL A 21 -9.06 5.38 -13.98
N LEU A 22 -9.93 4.59 -14.61
CA LEU A 22 -11.02 3.83 -13.99
C LEU A 22 -10.71 2.33 -14.09
N PHE A 23 -10.71 1.65 -12.95
CA PHE A 23 -10.48 0.20 -12.85
C PHE A 23 -11.82 -0.53 -12.73
N TYR A 24 -12.07 -1.56 -13.55
CA TYR A 24 -13.39 -2.17 -13.57
C TYR A 24 -13.38 -3.63 -14.03
N LEU A 25 -14.49 -4.31 -13.80
CA LEU A 25 -14.91 -5.47 -14.57
C LEU A 25 -16.29 -5.18 -15.14
N MET A 26 -16.45 -5.47 -16.44
CA MET A 26 -17.63 -5.12 -17.21
C MET A 26 -18.88 -5.87 -16.73
N GLY A 27 -19.99 -5.15 -16.64
CA GLY A 27 -21.31 -5.69 -16.32
C GLY A 27 -22.34 -4.58 -16.08
N GLY A 28 -23.62 -4.92 -16.10
CA GLY A 28 -24.68 -3.96 -15.81
C GLY A 28 -24.83 -3.61 -14.32
N PRO A 29 -25.31 -2.42 -13.98
CA PRO A 29 -25.64 -1.32 -14.87
C PRO A 29 -24.50 -0.34 -15.16
N ASN A 30 -23.27 -0.60 -14.63
CA ASN A 30 -22.14 0.34 -14.66
C ASN A 30 -21.47 0.50 -16.02
N PHE A 31 -21.88 -0.28 -17.02
CA PHE A 31 -21.27 -0.22 -18.35
C PHE A 31 -21.33 1.18 -18.96
N ASP A 32 -22.46 1.89 -18.79
CA ASP A 32 -22.64 3.25 -19.33
C ASP A 32 -21.71 4.27 -18.66
N ILE A 33 -21.37 4.08 -17.38
CA ILE A 33 -20.35 4.89 -16.70
C ILE A 33 -18.99 4.70 -17.39
N VAL A 34 -18.64 3.44 -17.71
CA VAL A 34 -17.36 3.10 -18.36
C VAL A 34 -17.30 3.71 -19.76
N MET A 35 -18.37 3.60 -20.56
CA MET A 35 -18.45 4.21 -21.89
C MET A 35 -18.30 5.73 -21.81
N ALA A 36 -19.06 6.40 -20.96
CA ALA A 36 -18.95 7.84 -20.76
C ALA A 36 -17.56 8.29 -20.29
N CYS A 37 -16.88 7.49 -19.45
CA CYS A 37 -15.50 7.74 -19.06
C CYS A 37 -14.54 7.68 -20.26
N GLN A 38 -14.70 6.69 -21.14
CA GLN A 38 -13.89 6.58 -22.37
C GLN A 38 -14.11 7.76 -23.31
N ASP A 39 -15.35 8.14 -23.52
CA ASP A 39 -15.72 9.29 -24.39
C ASP A 39 -15.14 10.61 -23.86
N LEU A 40 -15.02 10.75 -22.55
CA LEU A 40 -14.38 11.90 -21.89
C LEU A 40 -12.85 11.77 -21.75
N GLY A 41 -12.24 10.69 -22.27
CA GLY A 41 -10.80 10.48 -22.27
C GLY A 41 -10.23 10.06 -20.91
N ILE A 42 -11.02 9.41 -20.05
CA ILE A 42 -10.54 8.67 -18.89
C ILE A 42 -10.13 7.27 -19.36
N LYS A 43 -8.91 6.85 -19.06
CA LYS A 43 -8.45 5.50 -19.38
C LYS A 43 -9.23 4.47 -18.56
N THR A 44 -9.83 3.48 -19.18
CA THR A 44 -10.55 2.40 -18.49
C THR A 44 -9.77 1.11 -18.62
N VAL A 45 -9.62 0.37 -17.51
CA VAL A 45 -8.84 -0.87 -17.44
C VAL A 45 -9.72 -1.98 -16.90
N ASP A 46 -10.03 -2.94 -17.78
CA ASP A 46 -10.89 -4.10 -17.50
C ASP A 46 -10.06 -5.28 -16.96
N PHE A 47 -10.51 -5.82 -15.83
CA PHE A 47 -9.85 -6.91 -15.11
C PHE A 47 -10.54 -8.27 -15.35
N ARG A 48 -9.94 -9.33 -14.86
CA ARG A 48 -10.52 -10.69 -14.89
C ARG A 48 -11.29 -11.01 -13.62
N HIS A 49 -11.12 -10.19 -12.57
CA HIS A 49 -11.84 -10.28 -11.31
C HIS A 49 -11.94 -8.91 -10.66
N GLU A 50 -13.08 -8.56 -10.07
CA GLU A 50 -13.34 -7.25 -9.46
C GLU A 50 -12.42 -6.96 -8.27
N GLN A 51 -12.07 -7.97 -7.48
CA GLN A 51 -11.09 -7.84 -6.41
C GLN A 51 -9.78 -7.24 -6.92
N ALA A 52 -9.33 -7.70 -8.09
CA ALA A 52 -8.10 -7.20 -8.71
C ALA A 52 -8.23 -5.73 -9.15
N ALA A 53 -9.40 -5.31 -9.66
CA ALA A 53 -9.68 -3.92 -9.99
C ALA A 53 -9.57 -3.03 -8.74
N ALA A 54 -10.15 -3.44 -7.61
CA ALA A 54 -10.06 -2.71 -6.35
C ALA A 54 -8.61 -2.65 -5.81
N PHE A 55 -7.84 -3.73 -5.90
CA PHE A 55 -6.43 -3.73 -5.55
C PHE A 55 -5.61 -2.79 -6.44
N ALA A 56 -5.84 -2.78 -7.76
CA ALA A 56 -5.15 -1.88 -8.66
C ALA A 56 -5.47 -0.41 -8.37
N ALA A 57 -6.73 -0.08 -8.07
CA ALA A 57 -7.15 1.25 -7.63
C ALA A 57 -6.43 1.66 -6.32
N HIS A 58 -6.30 0.74 -5.37
CA HIS A 58 -5.56 0.96 -4.13
C HIS A 58 -4.07 1.27 -4.40
N ALA A 59 -3.40 0.48 -5.23
CA ALA A 59 -1.99 0.72 -5.58
C ALA A 59 -1.80 2.05 -6.31
N TYR A 60 -2.72 2.38 -7.23
CA TYR A 60 -2.72 3.66 -7.93
C TYR A 60 -2.84 4.84 -6.96
N ALA A 61 -3.75 4.76 -5.98
CA ALA A 61 -3.90 5.77 -4.95
C ALA A 61 -2.62 5.95 -4.12
N ARG A 62 -1.96 4.85 -3.76
CA ARG A 62 -0.69 4.89 -3.02
C ARG A 62 0.44 5.56 -3.79
N LEU A 63 0.51 5.42 -5.10
CA LEU A 63 1.60 5.98 -5.90
C LEU A 63 1.35 7.39 -6.40
N THR A 64 0.08 7.77 -6.55
CA THR A 64 -0.29 9.10 -7.05
C THR A 64 -0.66 10.08 -5.96
N GLY A 65 -1.05 9.59 -4.78
CA GLY A 65 -1.67 10.40 -3.73
C GLY A 65 -3.10 10.88 -4.07
N LYS A 66 -3.64 10.47 -5.24
CA LYS A 66 -5.01 10.75 -5.68
C LYS A 66 -5.92 9.56 -5.33
N PRO A 67 -7.23 9.75 -5.13
CA PRO A 67 -8.15 8.62 -4.97
C PRO A 67 -8.10 7.68 -6.18
N GLY A 68 -7.96 6.37 -5.92
CA GLY A 68 -8.16 5.35 -6.94
C GLY A 68 -9.65 5.12 -7.15
N VAL A 69 -10.10 4.96 -8.40
CA VAL A 69 -11.52 4.80 -8.71
C VAL A 69 -11.77 3.42 -9.30
N CYS A 70 -12.69 2.65 -8.71
CA CYS A 70 -13.11 1.36 -9.26
C CYS A 70 -14.62 1.22 -9.32
N THR A 71 -15.08 0.35 -10.23
CA THR A 71 -16.50 0.06 -10.41
C THR A 71 -16.71 -1.41 -10.80
N ALA A 72 -17.89 -1.94 -10.46
CA ALA A 72 -18.30 -3.31 -10.77
C ALA A 72 -19.80 -3.40 -10.95
N ALA A 73 -20.25 -4.49 -11.58
CA ALA A 73 -21.67 -4.82 -11.75
C ALA A 73 -22.39 -5.02 -10.41
N SER A 74 -23.72 -4.97 -10.44
CA SER A 74 -24.56 -5.18 -9.27
C SER A 74 -24.35 -6.53 -8.57
N GLY A 75 -24.70 -6.59 -7.31
CA GLY A 75 -24.69 -7.79 -6.49
C GLY A 75 -23.31 -8.47 -6.43
N PRO A 76 -23.13 -9.67 -7.02
CA PRO A 76 -21.89 -10.43 -6.91
C PRO A 76 -20.65 -9.66 -7.40
N GLY A 77 -20.78 -8.84 -8.45
CA GLY A 77 -19.66 -8.02 -8.95
C GLY A 77 -19.19 -7.00 -7.91
N THR A 78 -20.11 -6.23 -7.35
CA THR A 78 -19.83 -5.26 -6.29
C THR A 78 -19.30 -5.95 -5.03
N LEU A 79 -19.86 -7.09 -4.63
CA LEU A 79 -19.37 -7.84 -3.46
C LEU A 79 -17.94 -8.37 -3.64
N ASN A 80 -17.54 -8.70 -4.86
CA ASN A 80 -16.16 -9.10 -5.15
C ASN A 80 -15.13 -7.98 -4.93
N LEU A 81 -15.53 -6.70 -4.90
CA LEU A 81 -14.63 -5.58 -4.56
C LEU A 81 -14.22 -5.56 -3.08
N LEU A 82 -15.01 -6.19 -2.19
CA LEU A 82 -14.90 -6.02 -0.72
C LEU A 82 -13.50 -6.25 -0.18
N THR A 83 -12.79 -7.28 -0.60
CA THR A 83 -11.44 -7.56 -0.08
C THR A 83 -10.47 -6.43 -0.41
N GLY A 84 -10.57 -5.85 -1.61
CA GLY A 84 -9.74 -4.72 -2.01
C GLY A 84 -10.10 -3.45 -1.24
N VAL A 85 -11.39 -3.19 -1.04
CA VAL A 85 -11.89 -2.04 -0.26
C VAL A 85 -11.49 -2.17 1.22
N TYR A 86 -11.62 -3.37 1.81
CA TYR A 86 -11.15 -3.65 3.17
C TYR A 86 -9.65 -3.37 3.32
N THR A 87 -8.84 -3.84 2.38
CA THR A 87 -7.39 -3.60 2.41
C THR A 87 -7.07 -2.11 2.34
N ALA A 88 -7.76 -1.36 1.46
CA ALA A 88 -7.61 0.09 1.34
C ALA A 88 -8.07 0.84 2.61
N SER A 89 -9.15 0.38 3.26
CA SER A 89 -9.66 0.94 4.51
C SER A 89 -8.62 0.84 5.64
N ILE A 90 -8.06 -0.35 5.82
CA ILE A 90 -7.03 -0.57 6.84
C ILE A 90 -5.74 0.19 6.52
N ASP A 91 -5.36 0.29 5.26
CA ASP A 91 -4.18 1.04 4.82
C ASP A 91 -4.43 2.56 4.73
N CYS A 92 -5.65 3.01 5.02
CA CYS A 92 -6.07 4.42 4.91
C CYS A 92 -5.84 5.01 3.50
N ALA A 93 -5.98 4.19 2.45
CA ALA A 93 -5.82 4.64 1.08
C ALA A 93 -7.12 5.25 0.54
N PRO A 94 -7.10 6.45 -0.05
CA PRO A 94 -8.30 7.06 -0.59
C PRO A 94 -8.78 6.30 -1.83
N MET A 95 -10.03 5.87 -1.83
CA MET A 95 -10.67 5.20 -2.96
C MET A 95 -12.11 5.67 -3.15
N ILE A 96 -12.55 5.73 -4.40
CA ILE A 96 -13.94 5.91 -4.80
C ILE A 96 -14.42 4.59 -5.40
N VAL A 97 -15.39 3.98 -4.76
CA VAL A 97 -15.99 2.71 -5.18
C VAL A 97 -17.40 2.99 -5.69
N LEU A 98 -17.62 2.73 -6.96
CA LEU A 98 -18.93 2.88 -7.61
C LEU A 98 -19.51 1.48 -7.80
N GLY A 99 -20.38 1.05 -6.89
CA GLY A 99 -21.07 -0.24 -7.01
C GLY A 99 -22.33 -0.12 -7.86
N GLY A 100 -22.47 -0.97 -8.87
CA GLY A 100 -23.74 -1.12 -9.56
C GLY A 100 -24.79 -1.71 -8.62
N ALA A 101 -26.03 -1.26 -8.76
CA ALA A 101 -27.15 -1.79 -8.00
C ALA A 101 -28.39 -1.97 -8.89
N GLY A 102 -29.33 -2.79 -8.44
CA GLY A 102 -30.65 -2.88 -9.04
C GLY A 102 -31.38 -1.53 -9.01
N PRO A 103 -32.54 -1.41 -9.71
CA PRO A 103 -33.31 -0.18 -9.69
C PRO A 103 -33.77 0.17 -8.27
N VAL A 104 -33.62 1.45 -7.88
CA VAL A 104 -33.99 1.95 -6.54
C VAL A 104 -35.48 1.69 -6.23
N HIS A 105 -36.34 1.80 -7.23
CA HIS A 105 -37.80 1.59 -7.07
C HIS A 105 -38.18 0.09 -6.92
N GLU A 106 -37.23 -0.84 -7.11
CA GLU A 106 -37.45 -2.28 -6.92
C GLU A 106 -36.85 -2.83 -5.61
N ILE A 107 -36.20 -2.00 -4.81
CA ILE A 107 -35.59 -2.42 -3.53
C ILE A 107 -36.64 -3.12 -2.64
N GLY A 108 -36.25 -4.29 -2.10
CA GLY A 108 -37.11 -5.15 -1.27
C GLY A 108 -38.09 -6.00 -2.07
N ARG A 109 -37.92 -6.12 -3.39
CA ARG A 109 -38.78 -6.93 -4.28
C ARG A 109 -38.07 -8.14 -4.88
N GLU A 110 -36.87 -8.48 -4.37
CA GLU A 110 -36.02 -9.54 -4.92
C GLU A 110 -35.63 -9.26 -6.39
N ALA A 111 -35.25 -8.01 -6.68
CA ALA A 111 -34.79 -7.61 -8.00
C ALA A 111 -33.51 -8.37 -8.42
N PHE A 112 -33.21 -8.37 -9.73
CA PHE A 112 -32.01 -9.06 -10.22
C PHE A 112 -30.74 -8.56 -9.50
N GLN A 113 -29.99 -9.50 -8.90
CA GLN A 113 -28.76 -9.24 -8.13
C GLN A 113 -28.95 -8.28 -6.93
N GLU A 114 -30.14 -8.17 -6.39
CA GLU A 114 -30.41 -7.35 -5.21
C GLU A 114 -29.71 -7.95 -3.98
N VAL A 115 -28.99 -7.08 -3.28
CA VAL A 115 -28.42 -7.33 -1.95
C VAL A 115 -28.21 -5.99 -1.26
N ASP A 116 -28.26 -5.93 0.06
CA ASP A 116 -27.99 -4.72 0.83
C ASP A 116 -26.49 -4.34 0.78
N GLN A 117 -26.05 -3.81 -0.36
CA GLN A 117 -24.68 -3.36 -0.58
C GLN A 117 -24.31 -2.21 0.35
N VAL A 118 -25.21 -1.28 0.60
CA VAL A 118 -25.03 -0.14 1.50
C VAL A 118 -24.62 -0.63 2.89
N GLY A 119 -25.42 -1.51 3.50
CA GLY A 119 -25.13 -2.06 4.82
C GLY A 119 -23.82 -2.87 4.87
N ILE A 120 -23.48 -3.55 3.78
CA ILE A 120 -22.24 -4.34 3.70
C ILE A 120 -20.98 -3.44 3.63
N PHE A 121 -21.04 -2.33 2.89
CA PHE A 121 -19.90 -1.41 2.75
C PHE A 121 -19.75 -0.41 3.91
N GLU A 122 -20.82 -0.14 4.67
CA GLU A 122 -20.82 0.85 5.76
C GLU A 122 -19.69 0.67 6.77
N PRO A 123 -19.38 -0.54 7.30
CA PRO A 123 -18.29 -0.71 8.27
C PRO A 123 -16.88 -0.55 7.67
N LEU A 124 -16.74 -0.53 6.35
CA LEU A 124 -15.45 -0.47 5.66
C LEU A 124 -15.12 0.91 5.10
N CYS A 125 -16.15 1.74 4.89
CA CYS A 125 -16.01 3.00 4.17
C CYS A 125 -16.25 4.21 5.08
N LYS A 126 -15.56 5.30 4.77
CA LYS A 126 -15.74 6.58 5.49
C LYS A 126 -17.07 7.27 5.17
N TYR A 127 -17.61 6.97 4.00
CA TYR A 127 -18.85 7.51 3.50
C TYR A 127 -19.49 6.47 2.58
N VAL A 128 -20.76 6.23 2.80
CA VAL A 128 -21.59 5.34 1.98
C VAL A 128 -22.85 6.10 1.60
N HIS A 129 -23.23 6.07 0.34
CA HIS A 129 -24.41 6.78 -0.12
C HIS A 129 -25.07 6.08 -1.32
N GLN A 130 -26.39 6.03 -1.33
CA GLN A 130 -27.22 5.60 -2.46
C GLN A 130 -27.94 6.81 -3.04
N PRO A 131 -27.54 7.33 -4.21
CA PRO A 131 -28.26 8.40 -4.90
C PRO A 131 -29.63 7.94 -5.38
N THR A 132 -30.63 8.81 -5.27
CA THR A 132 -32.01 8.56 -5.73
C THR A 132 -32.45 9.51 -6.84
N LEU A 133 -31.59 10.44 -7.25
CA LEU A 133 -31.84 11.44 -8.30
C LEU A 133 -30.54 11.62 -9.11
N ALA A 134 -30.63 11.50 -10.43
CA ALA A 134 -29.48 11.62 -11.32
C ALA A 134 -28.81 13.01 -11.27
N GLU A 135 -29.59 14.07 -11.16
CA GLU A 135 -29.10 15.45 -11.06
C GLU A 135 -28.19 15.72 -9.87
N ARG A 136 -28.22 14.86 -8.83
CA ARG A 136 -27.38 14.97 -7.64
C ARG A 136 -26.04 14.25 -7.73
N TYR A 137 -25.78 13.47 -8.77
CA TYR A 137 -24.49 12.78 -8.90
C TYR A 137 -23.27 13.71 -8.81
N PRO A 138 -23.20 14.89 -9.43
CA PRO A 138 -22.03 15.76 -9.32
C PRO A 138 -21.76 16.19 -7.88
N GLU A 139 -22.79 16.54 -7.10
CA GLU A 139 -22.67 16.88 -5.68
C GLU A 139 -22.16 15.70 -4.85
N ILE A 140 -22.73 14.52 -5.08
CA ILE A 140 -22.44 13.30 -4.31
C ILE A 140 -21.02 12.79 -4.62
N ILE A 141 -20.63 12.74 -5.90
CA ILE A 141 -19.28 12.33 -6.30
C ILE A 141 -18.21 13.30 -5.75
N SER A 142 -18.41 14.61 -5.87
CA SER A 142 -17.48 15.57 -5.26
C SER A 142 -17.43 15.46 -3.74
N THR A 143 -18.55 15.12 -3.09
CA THR A 143 -18.57 14.81 -1.65
C THR A 143 -17.77 13.56 -1.35
N ALA A 144 -17.89 12.50 -2.15
CA ALA A 144 -17.12 11.28 -2.04
C ALA A 144 -15.60 11.56 -2.08
N PHE A 145 -15.14 12.39 -3.04
CA PHE A 145 -13.72 12.79 -3.10
C PHE A 145 -13.27 13.56 -1.86
N ARG A 146 -14.08 14.49 -1.36
CA ARG A 146 -13.77 15.20 -0.10
C ARG A 146 -13.69 14.25 1.09
N GLN A 147 -14.64 13.34 1.23
CA GLN A 147 -14.66 12.36 2.32
C GLN A 147 -13.46 11.39 2.25
N ALA A 148 -13.14 10.88 1.06
CA ALA A 148 -12.03 9.97 0.87
C ALA A 148 -10.66 10.58 1.27
N THR A 149 -10.50 11.90 1.10
CA THR A 149 -9.21 12.61 1.28
C THR A 149 -9.12 13.50 2.52
N SER A 150 -10.20 13.65 3.29
CA SER A 150 -10.22 14.51 4.49
C SER A 150 -9.79 13.76 5.75
N GLY A 151 -9.07 14.42 6.66
CA GLY A 151 -8.57 13.80 7.88
C GLY A 151 -7.73 12.56 7.56
N ARG A 152 -8.00 11.44 8.25
CA ARG A 152 -7.43 10.13 7.87
C ARG A 152 -8.08 9.67 6.56
N PRO A 153 -7.31 9.50 5.46
CA PRO A 153 -7.87 9.06 4.19
C PRO A 153 -8.49 7.65 4.26
N GLY A 154 -9.33 7.32 3.28
CA GLY A 154 -9.92 5.97 3.21
C GLY A 154 -10.91 5.83 2.07
N PRO A 155 -11.45 4.62 1.84
CA PRO A 155 -12.43 4.34 0.81
C PRO A 155 -13.79 4.97 1.12
N VAL A 156 -14.51 5.27 0.06
CA VAL A 156 -15.93 5.65 0.08
C VAL A 156 -16.68 4.80 -0.94
N TYR A 157 -17.96 4.55 -0.69
CA TYR A 157 -18.82 3.73 -1.53
C TYR A 157 -20.06 4.51 -1.97
N ILE A 158 -20.35 4.46 -3.28
CA ILE A 158 -21.57 5.01 -3.87
C ILE A 158 -22.32 3.87 -4.55
N ASP A 159 -23.55 3.65 -4.11
CA ASP A 159 -24.44 2.61 -4.62
C ASP A 159 -25.25 3.14 -5.80
N CYS A 160 -24.90 2.71 -7.01
CA CYS A 160 -25.41 3.30 -8.25
C CYS A 160 -26.60 2.50 -8.79
N GLY A 161 -27.82 2.90 -8.42
CA GLY A 161 -29.07 2.28 -8.90
C GLY A 161 -29.24 2.40 -10.41
N ALA A 162 -29.66 1.32 -11.07
CA ALA A 162 -29.77 1.24 -12.52
C ALA A 162 -30.71 2.31 -13.10
N ASP A 163 -31.87 2.50 -12.48
CA ASP A 163 -32.87 3.51 -12.91
C ASP A 163 -32.30 4.94 -12.81
N VAL A 164 -31.56 5.26 -11.76
CA VAL A 164 -30.93 6.58 -11.57
C VAL A 164 -29.74 6.78 -12.53
N LEU A 165 -29.02 5.71 -12.89
CA LEU A 165 -27.93 5.78 -13.88
C LEU A 165 -28.45 6.09 -15.29
N TYR A 166 -29.65 5.57 -15.64
CA TYR A 166 -30.26 5.74 -16.96
C TYR A 166 -31.19 6.95 -17.03
N GLU A 167 -31.52 7.58 -15.89
CA GLU A 167 -32.37 8.76 -15.85
C GLU A 167 -31.75 9.90 -16.67
N GLU A 168 -32.53 10.46 -17.60
CA GLU A 168 -32.16 11.64 -18.38
C GLU A 168 -32.59 12.93 -17.68
N VAL A 169 -31.63 13.84 -17.50
CA VAL A 169 -31.85 15.14 -16.89
C VAL A 169 -31.30 16.25 -17.76
N ASP A 170 -31.94 17.42 -17.67
CA ASP A 170 -31.49 18.64 -18.35
C ASP A 170 -30.20 19.15 -17.70
N GLU A 171 -29.09 19.08 -18.43
CA GLU A 171 -27.75 19.44 -17.91
C GLU A 171 -27.69 20.88 -17.38
N ASP A 172 -28.49 21.79 -17.92
CA ASP A 172 -28.55 23.20 -17.47
C ASP A 172 -29.16 23.35 -16.06
N LYS A 173 -29.91 22.35 -15.59
CA LYS A 173 -30.53 22.31 -14.26
C LYS A 173 -29.69 21.60 -13.20
N VAL A 174 -28.60 20.91 -13.62
CA VAL A 174 -27.75 20.18 -12.70
C VAL A 174 -26.95 21.14 -11.83
N VAL A 175 -27.07 20.96 -10.51
CA VAL A 175 -26.34 21.77 -9.54
C VAL A 175 -24.88 21.37 -9.48
N LYS A 176 -23.99 22.30 -9.80
CA LYS A 176 -22.55 22.08 -9.64
C LYS A 176 -22.18 21.98 -8.16
N ALA A 177 -21.38 20.99 -7.83
CA ALA A 177 -20.90 20.83 -6.46
C ALA A 177 -19.98 21.99 -6.03
N PRO A 178 -20.23 22.60 -4.85
CA PRO A 178 -19.35 23.61 -4.34
C PRO A 178 -17.98 23.02 -3.98
N ARG A 179 -16.91 23.72 -4.35
CA ARG A 179 -15.53 23.33 -4.06
C ARG A 179 -14.83 24.41 -3.24
N PRO A 180 -14.07 24.06 -2.19
CA PRO A 180 -13.27 25.06 -1.48
C PRO A 180 -12.14 25.58 -2.40
N ALA A 181 -11.94 26.89 -2.43
CA ALA A 181 -10.86 27.51 -3.22
C ALA A 181 -9.46 27.15 -2.68
N VAL A 182 -9.35 26.98 -1.34
CA VAL A 182 -8.09 26.63 -0.66
C VAL A 182 -8.38 25.56 0.40
N LYS A 183 -7.53 24.53 0.46
CA LYS A 183 -7.57 23.49 1.50
C LYS A 183 -6.39 23.68 2.44
N SER A 184 -6.64 24.15 3.67
CA SER A 184 -5.63 24.23 4.73
C SER A 184 -5.43 22.88 5.42
N ARG A 185 -4.27 22.74 6.09
CA ARG A 185 -3.91 21.57 6.90
C ARG A 185 -3.90 21.96 8.38
N PRO A 186 -4.42 21.13 9.31
CA PRO A 186 -4.31 21.43 10.73
C PRO A 186 -2.85 21.38 11.19
N SER A 187 -2.40 22.43 11.86
CA SER A 187 -1.08 22.50 12.49
C SER A 187 -1.14 22.05 13.94
N ALA A 188 0.00 21.63 14.49
CA ALA A 188 0.12 21.30 15.90
C ALA A 188 0.06 22.58 16.79
N ASP A 189 -0.39 22.40 18.04
CA ASP A 189 -0.26 23.43 19.07
C ASP A 189 1.21 23.80 19.25
N PRO A 190 1.59 25.09 19.19
CA PRO A 190 2.98 25.52 19.38
C PRO A 190 3.59 25.08 20.72
N LYS A 191 2.79 25.02 21.79
CA LYS A 191 3.25 24.55 23.11
C LYS A 191 3.58 23.04 23.07
N ALA A 192 2.75 22.23 22.41
CA ALA A 192 3.01 20.81 22.23
C ALA A 192 4.28 20.54 21.40
N ILE A 193 4.56 21.37 20.38
CA ILE A 193 5.82 21.30 19.62
C ILE A 193 7.02 21.63 20.51
N GLU A 194 6.91 22.65 21.36
CA GLU A 194 7.97 23.02 22.31
C GLU A 194 8.23 21.88 23.30
N ASP A 195 7.19 21.30 23.86
CA ASP A 195 7.29 20.16 24.78
C ASP A 195 7.91 18.94 24.11
N ALA A 196 7.51 18.63 22.86
CA ALA A 196 8.11 17.57 22.06
C ALA A 196 9.62 17.77 21.87
N ILE A 197 10.06 18.97 21.48
CA ILE A 197 11.49 19.27 21.28
C ILE A 197 12.27 19.21 22.60
N ASN A 198 11.67 19.60 23.73
CA ASN A 198 12.29 19.46 25.05
C ASN A 198 12.53 17.97 25.39
N LEU A 199 11.52 17.11 25.19
CA LEU A 199 11.64 15.65 25.38
C LEU A 199 12.71 15.05 24.46
N ILE A 200 12.69 15.42 23.17
CA ILE A 200 13.63 14.94 22.16
C ILE A 200 15.08 15.38 22.47
N SER A 201 15.27 16.61 22.95
CA SER A 201 16.59 17.13 23.31
C SER A 201 17.17 16.42 24.54
N ALA A 202 16.33 16.05 25.50
CA ALA A 202 16.74 15.38 26.72
C ALA A 202 16.99 13.87 26.55
N ALA A 203 16.48 13.25 25.48
CA ALA A 203 16.59 11.82 25.27
C ALA A 203 17.99 11.41 24.83
N SER A 204 18.50 10.32 25.45
CA SER A 204 19.80 9.71 25.13
C SER A 204 19.70 8.65 24.04
N LYS A 205 18.56 7.95 23.94
CA LYS A 205 18.30 6.84 22.99
C LYS A 205 16.99 7.04 22.21
N PRO A 206 16.76 8.20 21.58
CA PRO A 206 15.53 8.46 20.85
C PRO A 206 15.46 7.64 19.58
N ILE A 207 14.22 7.27 19.18
CA ILE A 207 13.90 6.68 17.87
C ILE A 207 12.63 7.27 17.30
N ILE A 208 12.48 7.18 15.96
CA ILE A 208 11.27 7.59 15.24
C ILE A 208 10.64 6.37 14.56
N PHE A 209 9.31 6.26 14.67
CA PHE A 209 8.49 5.40 13.81
C PHE A 209 7.57 6.26 12.94
N ALA A 210 7.84 6.27 11.61
CA ALA A 210 7.04 6.97 10.64
C ALA A 210 6.08 6.00 9.91
N GLY A 211 4.82 6.39 9.79
CA GLY A 211 3.78 5.57 9.19
C GLY A 211 3.12 6.15 7.94
N GLY A 212 2.02 5.53 7.53
CA GLY A 212 1.23 5.91 6.35
C GLY A 212 0.73 7.36 6.40
N GLY A 213 0.50 7.91 7.61
CA GLY A 213 0.11 9.31 7.78
C GLY A 213 1.16 10.29 7.25
N VAL A 214 2.45 10.01 7.44
CA VAL A 214 3.54 10.82 6.87
C VAL A 214 3.54 10.72 5.34
N PHE A 215 3.30 9.52 4.82
CA PHE A 215 3.23 9.27 3.37
C PHE A 215 2.04 10.02 2.72
N PHE A 216 0.81 9.83 3.22
CA PHE A 216 -0.37 10.48 2.66
C PHE A 216 -0.42 12.01 2.89
N ALA A 217 0.26 12.51 3.92
CA ALA A 217 0.49 13.94 4.10
C ALA A 217 1.46 14.52 3.06
N ASN A 218 2.15 13.68 2.26
CA ASN A 218 3.23 14.09 1.36
C ASN A 218 4.32 14.87 2.13
N ALA A 219 4.80 14.28 3.23
CA ALA A 219 5.71 14.91 4.20
C ALA A 219 7.12 14.30 4.20
N ALA A 220 7.53 13.66 3.09
CA ALA A 220 8.84 13.01 3.00
C ALA A 220 10.00 14.02 3.13
N ASP A 221 9.88 15.20 2.52
CA ASP A 221 10.91 16.24 2.60
C ASP A 221 11.02 16.83 4.01
N GLU A 222 9.89 17.07 4.69
CA GLU A 222 9.86 17.56 6.07
C GLU A 222 10.40 16.49 7.03
N PHE A 223 10.06 15.22 6.80
CA PHE A 223 10.61 14.11 7.56
C PHE A 223 12.12 14.00 7.39
N LYS A 224 12.60 14.05 6.15
CA LYS A 224 14.04 14.02 5.86
C LYS A 224 14.76 15.21 6.50
N ARG A 225 14.22 16.43 6.36
CA ARG A 225 14.78 17.62 7.01
C ARG A 225 14.87 17.45 8.54
N PHE A 226 13.85 16.90 9.17
CA PHE A 226 13.82 16.68 10.61
C PHE A 226 14.89 15.68 11.07
N ILE A 227 15.03 14.52 10.40
CA ILE A 227 16.08 13.55 10.74
C ILE A 227 17.49 14.02 10.38
N ASP A 228 17.64 14.86 9.35
CA ASP A 228 18.92 15.48 8.99
C ASP A 228 19.40 16.47 10.07
N ILE A 229 18.50 17.17 10.75
CA ILE A 229 18.82 18.09 11.85
C ILE A 229 19.08 17.29 13.13
N THR A 230 18.15 16.42 13.51
CA THR A 230 18.14 15.77 14.83
C THR A 230 19.03 14.56 14.93
N LYS A 231 19.42 13.95 13.80
CA LYS A 231 20.20 12.70 13.72
C LYS A 231 19.57 11.51 14.48
N ILE A 232 18.25 11.52 14.67
CA ILE A 232 17.54 10.45 15.36
C ILE A 232 17.39 9.24 14.42
N PRO A 233 17.74 8.02 14.86
CA PRO A 233 17.46 6.79 14.12
C PRO A 233 15.97 6.62 13.84
N PHE A 234 15.61 6.23 12.62
CA PHE A 234 14.23 6.08 12.22
C PHE A 234 13.90 4.70 11.67
N TYR A 235 12.64 4.34 11.82
CA TYR A 235 12.03 3.12 11.31
C TYR A 235 10.72 3.46 10.64
N THR A 236 10.38 2.70 9.60
CA THR A 236 9.16 2.93 8.82
C THR A 236 8.19 1.76 8.94
N ALA A 237 6.89 2.06 8.94
CA ALA A 237 5.86 1.07 8.71
C ALA A 237 5.90 0.58 7.25
N PRO A 238 5.28 -0.57 6.90
CA PRO A 238 5.35 -1.11 5.53
C PRO A 238 4.97 -0.12 4.42
N MET A 239 3.96 0.73 4.66
CA MET A 239 3.50 1.72 3.68
C MET A 239 4.40 2.95 3.53
N SER A 240 5.26 3.19 4.48
CA SER A 240 6.11 4.39 4.55
C SER A 240 7.57 4.12 4.25
N ARG A 241 7.91 2.90 3.81
CA ARG A 241 9.28 2.61 3.35
C ARG A 241 9.67 3.56 2.22
N GLY A 242 10.89 4.10 2.30
CA GLY A 242 11.40 5.06 1.35
C GLY A 242 11.05 6.53 1.65
N LEU A 243 10.36 6.86 2.76
CA LEU A 243 10.17 8.26 3.21
C LEU A 243 11.51 9.00 3.36
N ALA A 244 12.53 8.30 3.81
CA ALA A 244 13.93 8.61 3.58
C ALA A 244 14.60 7.35 3.01
N PRO A 245 15.67 7.47 2.21
CA PRO A 245 16.37 6.32 1.66
C PRO A 245 16.85 5.35 2.76
N GLU A 246 16.72 4.04 2.55
CA GLU A 246 17.13 3.05 3.55
C GLU A 246 18.67 2.95 3.74
N ASP A 247 19.44 3.62 2.90
CA ASP A 247 20.89 3.85 3.07
C ASP A 247 21.22 5.20 3.73
N HIS A 248 20.24 5.88 4.32
CA HIS A 248 20.46 7.12 5.07
C HIS A 248 21.33 6.86 6.31
N PRO A 249 22.25 7.78 6.72
CA PRO A 249 23.18 7.59 7.84
C PRO A 249 22.56 7.19 9.19
N VAL A 250 21.29 7.51 9.43
CA VAL A 250 20.55 7.11 10.65
C VAL A 250 19.47 6.06 10.38
N SER A 251 19.60 5.29 9.30
CA SER A 251 18.72 4.18 8.95
C SER A 251 19.34 2.84 9.32
N PHE A 252 18.77 2.13 10.27
CA PHE A 252 19.29 0.86 10.77
C PHE A 252 18.19 -0.23 10.80
N PRO A 253 17.65 -0.64 9.63
CA PRO A 253 16.49 -1.53 9.57
C PRO A 253 16.70 -2.89 10.25
N ALA A 254 17.91 -3.47 10.22
CA ALA A 254 18.20 -4.73 10.91
C ALA A 254 18.29 -4.56 12.44
N ALA A 255 18.56 -3.36 12.94
CA ALA A 255 18.61 -3.06 14.37
C ALA A 255 17.24 -2.69 14.98
N ARG A 256 16.14 -2.72 14.20
CA ARG A 256 14.80 -2.31 14.64
C ARG A 256 14.38 -2.92 15.97
N SER A 257 14.55 -4.23 16.14
CA SER A 257 14.14 -4.90 17.38
C SER A 257 14.99 -4.51 18.60
N LYS A 258 16.29 -4.24 18.42
CA LYS A 258 17.17 -3.69 19.46
C LYS A 258 16.73 -2.29 19.83
N ALA A 259 16.53 -1.44 18.83
CA ALA A 259 16.12 -0.05 19.04
C ALA A 259 14.78 0.05 19.80
N MET A 260 13.79 -0.78 19.46
CA MET A 260 12.51 -0.80 20.16
C MET A 260 12.64 -1.13 21.66
N ARG A 261 13.53 -2.08 22.01
CA ARG A 261 13.68 -2.51 23.41
C ARG A 261 14.51 -1.55 24.28
N GLU A 262 15.42 -0.80 23.66
CA GLU A 262 16.42 -0.02 24.39
C GLU A 262 16.22 1.50 24.31
N ALA A 263 15.27 1.96 23.47
CA ALA A 263 14.95 3.38 23.37
C ALA A 263 14.40 3.93 24.68
N ASP A 264 14.80 5.15 25.02
CA ASP A 264 14.26 5.94 26.15
C ASP A 264 13.18 6.94 25.69
N LEU A 265 13.10 7.22 24.37
CA LEU A 265 12.07 8.03 23.75
C LEU A 265 11.67 7.42 22.40
N VAL A 266 10.38 7.30 22.16
CA VAL A 266 9.81 6.86 20.90
C VAL A 266 8.90 7.94 20.33
N LEU A 267 9.21 8.47 19.15
CA LEU A 267 8.36 9.38 18.42
C LEU A 267 7.60 8.60 17.33
N VAL A 268 6.30 8.49 17.46
CA VAL A 268 5.40 7.78 16.54
C VAL A 268 4.61 8.80 15.72
N ILE A 269 4.80 8.81 14.39
CA ILE A 269 4.19 9.81 13.50
C ILE A 269 3.32 9.12 12.46
N GLY A 270 2.00 9.36 12.51
CA GLY A 270 1.05 8.87 11.53
C GLY A 270 1.08 7.34 11.34
N THR A 271 1.26 6.61 12.43
CA THR A 271 1.20 5.14 12.44
C THR A 271 0.52 4.61 13.70
N ARG A 272 -0.31 3.60 13.52
CA ARG A 272 -1.04 2.96 14.62
C ARG A 272 -0.18 1.93 15.33
N LEU A 273 -0.30 1.86 16.65
CA LEU A 273 0.30 0.81 17.47
C LEU A 273 -0.53 -0.48 17.40
N ASN A 274 -0.65 -1.06 16.21
CA ASN A 274 -1.41 -2.28 15.94
C ASN A 274 -0.57 -3.56 16.19
N TRP A 275 -1.09 -4.73 15.76
CA TRP A 275 -0.42 -6.01 15.92
C TRP A 275 1.00 -6.08 15.32
N MET A 276 1.29 -5.36 14.22
CA MET A 276 2.63 -5.31 13.62
C MET A 276 3.66 -4.63 14.54
N MET A 277 3.19 -3.70 15.37
CA MET A 277 3.97 -3.02 16.41
C MET A 277 3.83 -3.74 17.77
N GLN A 278 3.17 -4.91 17.80
CA GLN A 278 2.77 -5.63 19.01
C GLN A 278 2.10 -4.70 20.03
N TYR A 279 1.21 -3.84 19.53
CA TYR A 279 0.44 -2.90 20.37
C TYR A 279 1.34 -1.97 21.22
N GLY A 280 2.57 -1.69 20.76
CA GLY A 280 3.55 -0.89 21.49
C GLY A 280 4.30 -1.65 22.63
N ARG A 281 3.99 -2.92 22.88
CA ARG A 281 4.58 -3.73 23.98
C ARG A 281 6.08 -4.05 23.80
N ARG A 282 6.64 -3.79 22.62
CA ARG A 282 8.07 -3.99 22.37
C ARG A 282 8.94 -2.82 22.77
N PHE A 283 8.38 -1.65 22.97
CA PHE A 283 9.11 -0.53 23.53
C PHE A 283 9.39 -0.77 25.00
N SER A 284 10.50 -0.27 25.52
CA SER A 284 10.78 -0.28 26.97
C SER A 284 9.61 0.31 27.74
N ASP A 285 9.28 -0.26 28.89
CA ASP A 285 8.21 0.26 29.76
C ASP A 285 8.54 1.68 30.27
N ASP A 286 9.83 1.99 30.44
CA ASP A 286 10.32 3.31 30.87
C ASP A 286 10.45 4.31 29.72
N ALA A 287 10.27 3.88 28.46
CA ALA A 287 10.39 4.76 27.30
C ALA A 287 9.23 5.75 27.24
N LYS A 288 9.55 7.04 27.14
CA LYS A 288 8.57 8.07 26.84
C LYS A 288 8.03 7.93 25.43
N LEU A 289 6.74 8.20 25.25
CA LEU A 289 6.06 8.09 23.98
C LEU A 289 5.47 9.44 23.54
N ILE A 290 5.88 9.92 22.38
CA ILE A 290 5.24 11.05 21.69
C ILE A 290 4.47 10.46 20.51
N GLN A 291 3.16 10.73 20.41
CA GLN A 291 2.33 10.34 19.27
C GLN A 291 1.85 11.56 18.50
N ILE A 292 1.98 11.54 17.19
CA ILE A 292 1.46 12.56 16.28
C ILE A 292 0.55 11.88 15.28
N ASP A 293 -0.72 12.20 15.29
CA ASP A 293 -1.69 11.68 14.34
C ASP A 293 -2.73 12.76 13.97
N ILE A 294 -3.34 12.61 12.81
CA ILE A 294 -4.45 13.45 12.36
C ILE A 294 -5.77 13.04 13.05
N GLU A 295 -5.82 11.80 13.54
CA GLU A 295 -6.99 11.20 14.19
C GLU A 295 -6.76 11.16 15.71
N GLU A 296 -7.51 11.97 16.44
CA GLU A 296 -7.37 12.11 17.89
C GLU A 296 -7.56 10.79 18.65
N SER A 297 -8.44 9.93 18.17
CA SER A 297 -8.75 8.64 18.79
C SER A 297 -7.59 7.62 18.74
N GLU A 298 -6.56 7.87 17.94
CA GLU A 298 -5.35 7.04 17.90
C GLU A 298 -4.33 7.40 19.00
N LEU A 299 -4.46 8.58 19.61
CA LEU A 299 -3.55 9.01 20.67
C LEU A 299 -3.81 8.24 21.96
N GLY A 300 -2.79 7.54 22.46
CA GLY A 300 -2.93 6.68 23.63
C GLY A 300 -3.62 5.34 23.35
N HIS A 301 -4.02 5.05 22.10
CA HIS A 301 -4.62 3.77 21.74
C HIS A 301 -3.59 2.64 21.84
N ASN A 302 -3.89 1.61 22.63
CA ASN A 302 -3.06 0.43 22.92
C ASN A 302 -1.84 0.68 23.83
N ARG A 303 -1.39 1.90 24.03
CA ARG A 303 -0.32 2.27 24.96
C ARG A 303 -0.45 3.74 25.34
N ASP A 304 -0.31 4.05 26.62
CA ASP A 304 -0.28 5.43 27.11
C ASP A 304 0.83 6.23 26.40
N CYS A 305 0.56 7.48 26.10
CA CYS A 305 1.54 8.40 25.55
C CYS A 305 1.79 9.58 26.51
N ASP A 306 3.06 10.00 26.63
CA ASP A 306 3.45 11.15 27.45
C ASP A 306 3.04 12.47 26.79
N LEU A 307 3.00 12.49 25.46
CA LEU A 307 2.58 13.66 24.68
C LEU A 307 1.84 13.22 23.42
N GLY A 308 0.56 13.57 23.31
CA GLY A 308 -0.27 13.38 22.13
C GLY A 308 -0.43 14.70 21.36
N ILE A 309 -0.22 14.67 20.04
CA ILE A 309 -0.33 15.85 19.16
C ILE A 309 -1.28 15.53 18.02
N VAL A 310 -2.42 16.23 17.98
CA VAL A 310 -3.36 16.16 16.85
C VAL A 310 -2.93 17.14 15.77
N ALA A 311 -2.41 16.64 14.64
CA ALA A 311 -1.99 17.49 13.54
C ALA A 311 -1.82 16.70 12.23
N ASP A 312 -1.85 17.42 11.09
CA ASP A 312 -1.33 16.88 9.83
C ASP A 312 0.17 16.62 9.95
N ALA A 313 0.63 15.44 9.52
CA ALA A 313 2.03 15.04 9.70
C ALA A 313 3.02 15.99 9.00
N LYS A 314 2.65 16.59 7.85
CA LYS A 314 3.50 17.57 7.16
C LYS A 314 3.68 18.83 7.98
N MET A 315 2.57 19.35 8.54
CA MET A 315 2.61 20.55 9.36
C MET A 315 3.39 20.31 10.65
N ALA A 316 3.13 19.20 11.35
CA ALA A 316 3.84 18.85 12.57
C ALA A 316 5.34 18.66 12.34
N LEU A 317 5.74 17.93 11.28
CA LEU A 317 7.15 17.73 10.93
C LEU A 317 7.85 19.04 10.53
N SER A 318 7.17 19.91 9.79
CA SER A 318 7.71 21.24 9.48
C SER A 318 7.97 22.05 10.75
N GLN A 319 6.98 22.10 11.67
CA GLN A 319 7.11 22.82 12.95
C GLN A 319 8.21 22.23 13.84
N LEU A 320 8.30 20.89 13.92
CA LEU A 320 9.37 20.19 14.66
C LEU A 320 10.76 20.47 14.05
N ALA A 321 10.88 20.43 12.72
CA ALA A 321 12.14 20.73 12.05
C ALA A 321 12.57 22.20 12.28
N ASP A 322 11.63 23.15 12.25
CA ASP A 322 11.93 24.56 12.53
C ASP A 322 12.34 24.79 14.00
N ALA A 323 11.67 24.11 14.93
CA ALA A 323 12.02 24.16 16.35
C ALA A 323 13.36 23.50 16.65
N ALA A 324 13.65 22.36 15.99
CA ALA A 324 14.95 21.69 16.08
C ALA A 324 16.08 22.55 15.50
N ALA A 325 15.87 23.20 14.37
CA ALA A 325 16.87 24.08 13.75
C ALA A 325 17.27 25.24 14.65
N LYS A 326 16.34 25.83 15.42
CA LYS A 326 16.61 26.88 16.41
C LYS A 326 17.45 26.40 17.61
N ARG A 327 17.54 25.09 17.81
CA ARG A 327 18.24 24.45 18.93
C ARG A 327 19.22 23.38 18.42
N SER A 328 19.79 23.60 17.24
CA SER A 328 20.64 22.59 16.54
C SER A 328 21.80 22.10 17.40
N GLN A 329 22.38 22.98 18.27
CA GLN A 329 23.44 22.61 19.20
C GLN A 329 23.06 21.48 20.17
N ASN A 330 21.76 21.26 20.44
CA ASN A 330 21.29 20.15 21.28
C ASN A 330 21.44 18.79 20.59
N PHE A 331 21.68 18.78 19.29
CA PHE A 331 21.80 17.58 18.47
C PHE A 331 23.23 17.36 17.94
N ASP A 332 24.15 18.28 18.24
CA ASP A 332 25.56 18.15 17.88
C ASP A 332 26.16 16.88 18.52
N GLY A 333 26.96 16.14 17.78
CA GLY A 333 27.58 14.89 18.21
C GLY A 333 26.61 13.69 18.34
N ARG A 334 25.31 13.84 18.04
CA ARG A 334 24.36 12.72 18.18
C ARG A 334 24.67 11.58 17.20
N LEU A 335 25.15 11.88 16.01
CA LEU A 335 25.54 10.86 15.04
C LEU A 335 26.70 9.99 15.56
N GLU A 336 27.58 10.55 16.35
CA GLU A 336 28.74 9.91 16.99
C GLU A 336 28.43 9.35 18.38
N SER A 337 27.16 9.45 18.84
CA SER A 337 26.76 8.95 20.14
C SER A 337 26.85 7.43 20.25
N ASP A 338 27.10 6.92 21.46
CA ASP A 338 27.14 5.48 21.75
C ASP A 338 25.87 4.76 21.28
N TRP A 339 24.72 5.44 21.30
CA TRP A 339 23.46 4.90 20.83
C TRP A 339 23.44 4.63 19.32
N VAL A 340 23.81 5.63 18.53
CA VAL A 340 23.84 5.49 17.06
C VAL A 340 24.92 4.49 16.65
N GLN A 341 26.08 4.52 17.30
CA GLN A 341 27.16 3.55 17.08
C GLN A 341 26.70 2.12 17.38
N ALA A 342 26.04 1.88 18.51
CA ALA A 342 25.53 0.56 18.88
C ALA A 342 24.48 0.01 17.89
N LEU A 343 23.67 0.86 17.27
CA LEU A 343 22.73 0.47 16.22
C LEU A 343 23.46 0.18 14.90
N SER A 344 24.45 0.98 14.56
CA SER A 344 25.30 0.81 13.37
C SER A 344 26.09 -0.50 13.42
N GLU A 345 26.74 -0.78 14.55
CA GLU A 345 27.49 -2.02 14.78
C GLU A 345 26.58 -3.25 14.71
N TYR A 346 25.39 -3.16 15.32
CA TYR A 346 24.39 -4.24 15.21
C TYR A 346 23.93 -4.47 13.77
N GLN A 347 23.70 -3.40 13.01
CA GLN A 347 23.36 -3.46 11.59
C GLN A 347 24.48 -4.15 10.80
N ALA A 348 25.74 -3.75 11.02
CA ALA A 348 26.90 -4.30 10.34
C ALA A 348 27.09 -5.80 10.66
N SER A 349 27.01 -6.19 11.93
CA SER A 349 27.08 -7.60 12.36
C SER A 349 25.98 -8.47 11.73
N LYS A 350 24.76 -7.92 11.59
CA LYS A 350 23.68 -8.63 10.89
C LYS A 350 23.96 -8.78 9.40
N ALA A 351 24.47 -7.74 8.74
CA ALA A 351 24.84 -7.79 7.34
C ALA A 351 25.92 -8.85 7.10
N GLU A 352 26.98 -8.87 7.91
CA GLU A 352 28.05 -9.87 7.86
C GLU A 352 27.50 -11.29 8.04
N SER A 353 26.64 -11.51 9.05
CA SER A 353 26.05 -12.84 9.30
C SER A 353 25.17 -13.35 8.14
N MET A 354 24.66 -12.45 7.29
CA MET A 354 23.83 -12.79 6.15
C MET A 354 24.61 -12.94 4.84
N GLU A 355 25.87 -12.48 4.77
CA GLU A 355 26.63 -12.41 3.52
C GLU A 355 26.74 -13.75 2.81
N ALA A 356 27.04 -14.82 3.54
CA ALA A 356 27.18 -16.16 2.98
C ALA A 356 25.88 -16.65 2.32
N ILE A 357 24.74 -16.41 2.95
CA ILE A 357 23.43 -16.87 2.44
C ILE A 357 22.93 -15.98 1.30
N LEU A 358 23.20 -14.68 1.34
CA LEU A 358 22.88 -13.74 0.26
C LEU A 358 23.66 -14.05 -1.04
N ASN A 359 24.80 -14.71 -0.95
CA ASN A 359 25.64 -15.12 -2.08
C ASN A 359 25.68 -16.66 -2.27
N SER A 360 24.73 -17.38 -1.67
CA SER A 360 24.66 -18.85 -1.73
C SER A 360 24.55 -19.37 -3.17
N LYS A 361 25.26 -20.46 -3.45
CA LYS A 361 25.21 -21.21 -4.71
C LYS A 361 24.37 -22.48 -4.60
N GLN A 362 23.63 -22.66 -3.49
CA GLN A 362 22.83 -23.85 -3.30
C GLN A 362 21.71 -23.99 -4.34
N VAL A 363 21.37 -25.22 -4.64
CA VAL A 363 20.22 -25.64 -5.47
C VAL A 363 19.41 -26.68 -4.68
N PRO A 364 18.10 -26.46 -4.49
CA PRO A 364 17.27 -25.33 -4.92
C PRO A 364 17.74 -23.98 -4.32
N ILE A 365 17.40 -22.89 -5.03
CA ILE A 365 17.89 -21.54 -4.73
C ILE A 365 17.39 -21.07 -3.36
N HIS A 366 18.27 -20.50 -2.52
CA HIS A 366 17.81 -19.88 -1.28
C HIS A 366 17.05 -18.56 -1.57
N PRO A 367 15.84 -18.30 -1.00
CA PRO A 367 15.07 -17.10 -1.28
C PRO A 367 15.80 -15.77 -1.02
N LEU A 368 16.70 -15.73 -0.02
CA LEU A 368 17.54 -14.54 0.22
C LEU A 368 18.54 -14.27 -0.92
N ARG A 369 19.07 -15.32 -1.59
CA ARG A 369 19.89 -15.15 -2.79
C ARG A 369 19.08 -14.54 -3.92
N LEU A 370 17.84 -15.00 -4.14
CA LEU A 370 16.91 -14.41 -5.11
C LEU A 370 16.66 -12.93 -4.81
N CYS A 371 16.31 -12.61 -3.57
CA CYS A 371 16.05 -11.21 -3.16
C CYS A 371 17.29 -10.31 -3.31
N ASN A 372 18.48 -10.85 -3.04
CA ASN A 372 19.74 -10.12 -3.19
C ASN A 372 20.05 -9.79 -4.65
N GLU A 373 19.83 -10.73 -5.58
CA GLU A 373 19.99 -10.48 -7.01
C GLU A 373 18.99 -9.44 -7.53
N ILE A 374 17.75 -9.49 -7.07
CA ILE A 374 16.73 -8.47 -7.38
C ILE A 374 17.19 -7.11 -6.86
N ASN A 375 17.64 -7.02 -5.60
CA ASN A 375 18.10 -5.76 -5.00
C ASN A 375 19.30 -5.15 -5.75
N LYS A 376 20.23 -5.97 -6.20
CA LYS A 376 21.41 -5.54 -6.97
C LYS A 376 21.08 -5.13 -8.41
N PHE A 377 19.98 -5.63 -8.96
CA PHE A 377 19.56 -5.39 -10.34
C PHE A 377 18.72 -4.12 -10.49
N LEU A 378 17.84 -3.84 -9.53
CA LEU A 378 16.86 -2.78 -9.65
C LEU A 378 17.46 -1.37 -9.59
N ASP A 379 16.88 -0.45 -10.35
CA ASP A 379 17.14 0.98 -10.24
C ASP A 379 16.70 1.51 -8.86
N ARG A 380 17.34 2.58 -8.38
CA ARG A 380 16.99 3.17 -7.07
C ARG A 380 15.55 3.68 -6.99
N ASP A 381 14.95 4.01 -8.11
CA ASP A 381 13.57 4.48 -8.22
C ASP A 381 12.60 3.43 -8.78
N ALA A 382 13.01 2.16 -8.80
CA ALA A 382 12.15 1.06 -9.16
C ALA A 382 10.97 0.92 -8.19
N ILE A 383 9.83 0.45 -8.69
CA ILE A 383 8.67 0.12 -7.89
C ILE A 383 8.64 -1.38 -7.66
N VAL A 384 8.61 -1.77 -6.40
CA VAL A 384 8.64 -3.18 -6.00
C VAL A 384 7.39 -3.53 -5.22
N THR A 385 6.61 -4.45 -5.74
CA THR A 385 5.53 -5.10 -5.00
C THR A 385 5.99 -6.45 -4.49
N VAL A 386 5.70 -6.77 -3.23
CA VAL A 386 5.98 -8.11 -2.68
C VAL A 386 4.70 -8.70 -2.11
N ASP A 387 4.34 -9.89 -2.57
CA ASP A 387 3.12 -10.59 -2.20
C ASP A 387 3.39 -12.06 -1.86
N GLY A 388 2.88 -12.51 -0.75
CA GLY A 388 3.05 -13.86 -0.21
C GLY A 388 3.36 -13.82 1.28
N ASN A 389 3.71 -14.96 1.85
CA ASN A 389 4.08 -15.07 3.27
C ASN A 389 5.60 -15.09 3.44
N GLU A 390 6.26 -16.20 3.15
CA GLU A 390 7.71 -16.36 3.37
C GLU A 390 8.52 -15.35 2.55
N ILE A 391 8.18 -15.17 1.28
CA ILE A 391 8.89 -14.24 0.41
C ILE A 391 8.76 -12.77 0.84
N LEU A 392 7.66 -12.42 1.52
CA LEU A 392 7.50 -11.08 2.10
C LEU A 392 8.55 -10.81 3.18
N HIS A 393 8.87 -11.82 4.01
CA HIS A 393 9.92 -11.70 5.02
C HIS A 393 11.30 -11.57 4.39
N PHE A 394 11.63 -12.40 3.41
CA PHE A 394 12.91 -12.36 2.69
C PHE A 394 13.09 -11.05 1.93
N GLY A 395 12.05 -10.61 1.21
CA GLY A 395 12.07 -9.33 0.49
C GLY A 395 12.18 -8.11 1.40
N ARG A 396 11.65 -8.19 2.63
CA ARG A 396 11.80 -7.10 3.63
C ARG A 396 13.25 -6.98 4.11
N GLN A 397 13.94 -8.10 4.25
CA GLN A 397 15.31 -8.15 4.77
C GLN A 397 16.38 -7.76 3.74
N SER A 398 16.08 -7.91 2.43
CA SER A 398 17.12 -7.90 1.39
C SER A 398 16.87 -6.91 0.26
N ILE A 399 15.65 -6.39 0.08
CA ILE A 399 15.36 -5.45 -0.99
C ILE A 399 15.13 -4.08 -0.38
N ASN A 400 16.03 -3.14 -0.64
CA ASN A 400 15.99 -1.78 -0.13
C ASN A 400 14.96 -0.92 -0.87
N THR A 401 14.55 0.16 -0.21
CA THR A 401 13.61 1.14 -0.75
C THR A 401 14.16 2.55 -0.56
N TYR A 402 14.15 3.34 -1.63
CA TYR A 402 14.80 4.65 -1.63
C TYR A 402 13.86 5.82 -1.91
N MET A 403 12.64 5.53 -2.38
CA MET A 403 11.65 6.53 -2.76
C MET A 403 10.31 6.28 -2.06
N PRO A 404 9.61 7.33 -1.61
CA PRO A 404 8.29 7.20 -0.99
C PRO A 404 7.28 6.51 -1.92
N GLY A 405 6.56 5.54 -1.38
CA GLY A 405 5.53 4.81 -2.13
C GLY A 405 6.04 3.71 -3.07
N HIS A 406 7.34 3.62 -3.33
CA HIS A 406 7.92 2.65 -4.26
C HIS A 406 8.06 1.22 -3.69
N ARG A 407 7.55 0.98 -2.51
CA ARG A 407 7.40 -0.36 -1.93
C ARG A 407 5.94 -0.64 -1.61
N LEU A 408 5.39 -1.68 -2.25
CA LEU A 408 4.01 -2.11 -2.07
C LEU A 408 3.97 -3.54 -1.49
N ASN A 409 3.01 -3.78 -0.64
CA ASN A 409 2.65 -5.09 -0.10
C ASN A 409 1.26 -5.00 0.53
N SER A 410 0.75 -6.12 1.02
CA SER A 410 -0.58 -6.23 1.65
C SER A 410 -0.73 -5.50 2.99
N GLY A 411 0.31 -4.82 3.47
CA GLY A 411 0.23 -4.02 4.69
C GLY A 411 -0.18 -4.79 5.93
N VAL A 412 -1.04 -4.16 6.72
CA VAL A 412 -1.52 -4.66 8.02
C VAL A 412 -2.48 -5.84 7.89
N THR A 413 -3.21 -5.92 6.77
CA THR A 413 -4.22 -6.96 6.55
C THR A 413 -3.62 -8.33 6.25
N GLY A 414 -2.39 -8.38 5.73
CA GLY A 414 -1.78 -9.63 5.26
C GLY A 414 -2.51 -10.27 4.08
N THR A 415 -3.32 -9.52 3.36
CA THR A 415 -4.08 -9.99 2.19
C THR A 415 -3.12 -10.49 1.11
N MET A 416 -3.32 -11.71 0.64
CA MET A 416 -2.57 -12.28 -0.49
C MET A 416 -3.33 -12.12 -1.82
N GLY A 417 -2.60 -12.27 -2.93
CA GLY A 417 -3.15 -12.07 -4.28
C GLY A 417 -3.11 -10.61 -4.74
N VAL A 418 -2.52 -9.71 -3.96
CA VAL A 418 -2.41 -8.28 -4.30
C VAL A 418 -1.34 -7.99 -5.37
N GLY A 419 -0.38 -8.90 -5.57
CA GLY A 419 0.86 -8.62 -6.32
C GLY A 419 0.62 -8.16 -7.75
N LEU A 420 0.03 -9.00 -8.61
CA LEU A 420 -0.26 -8.63 -10.00
C LEU A 420 -1.16 -7.40 -10.12
N PRO A 421 -2.30 -7.32 -9.39
CA PRO A 421 -3.13 -6.11 -9.40
C PRO A 421 -2.37 -4.84 -8.98
N TYR A 422 -1.53 -4.92 -7.94
CA TYR A 422 -0.69 -3.78 -7.55
C TYR A 422 0.35 -3.45 -8.63
N GLY A 423 0.93 -4.45 -9.30
CA GLY A 423 1.79 -4.26 -10.46
C GLY A 423 1.10 -3.49 -11.58
N ILE A 424 -0.16 -3.83 -11.89
CA ILE A 424 -0.98 -3.13 -12.88
C ILE A 424 -1.21 -1.67 -12.46
N GLY A 425 -1.74 -1.47 -11.25
CA GLY A 425 -2.02 -0.14 -10.71
C GLY A 425 -0.78 0.75 -10.65
N SER A 426 0.36 0.19 -10.23
CA SER A 426 1.63 0.93 -10.14
C SER A 426 2.23 1.25 -11.51
N LYS A 427 2.12 0.36 -12.49
CA LYS A 427 2.59 0.63 -13.86
C LYS A 427 1.76 1.71 -14.56
N LEU A 428 0.47 1.77 -14.27
CA LEU A 428 -0.41 2.85 -14.75
C LEU A 428 -0.12 4.19 -14.05
N ALA A 429 0.20 4.15 -12.75
CA ALA A 429 0.56 5.36 -11.98
C ALA A 429 1.92 5.94 -12.36
N LYS A 430 2.90 5.08 -12.69
CA LYS A 430 4.29 5.44 -12.99
C LYS A 430 4.80 4.63 -14.20
N PRO A 431 4.38 4.98 -15.43
CA PRO A 431 4.63 4.17 -16.62
C PRO A 431 6.12 4.04 -16.96
N ASP A 432 6.94 5.04 -16.64
CA ASP A 432 8.36 5.08 -17.00
C ASP A 432 9.29 4.35 -16.02
N LYS A 433 8.76 3.90 -14.86
CA LYS A 433 9.58 3.24 -13.84
C LYS A 433 9.70 1.75 -14.07
N GLN A 434 10.86 1.19 -13.69
CA GLN A 434 10.97 -0.25 -13.51
C GLN A 434 9.90 -0.71 -12.52
N ASN A 435 9.14 -1.75 -12.90
CA ASN A 435 8.10 -2.31 -12.06
C ASN A 435 8.31 -3.81 -11.93
N LEU A 436 8.56 -4.25 -10.70
CA LEU A 436 8.77 -5.66 -10.38
C LEU A 436 7.79 -6.11 -9.30
N VAL A 437 7.15 -7.24 -9.56
CA VAL A 437 6.32 -7.94 -8.58
C VAL A 437 7.05 -9.21 -8.15
N LEU A 438 7.30 -9.37 -6.87
CA LEU A 438 7.88 -10.58 -6.27
C LEU A 438 6.76 -11.35 -5.55
N HIS A 439 6.41 -12.51 -6.09
CA HIS A 439 5.35 -13.39 -5.58
C HIS A 439 5.90 -14.62 -4.86
N GLY A 440 5.15 -15.14 -3.87
CA GLY A 440 5.13 -16.58 -3.60
C GLY A 440 4.25 -17.31 -4.60
N ASP A 441 4.49 -18.59 -4.80
CA ASP A 441 3.69 -19.42 -5.71
C ASP A 441 2.21 -19.50 -5.30
N GLY A 442 1.92 -19.58 -4.01
CA GLY A 442 0.54 -19.56 -3.49
C GLY A 442 -0.18 -18.26 -3.79
N SER A 443 0.44 -17.11 -3.52
CA SER A 443 -0.18 -15.80 -3.79
C SER A 443 -0.33 -15.52 -5.28
N MET A 444 0.61 -15.99 -6.10
CA MET A 444 0.52 -15.89 -7.56
C MET A 444 -0.75 -16.58 -8.09
N GLY A 445 -1.07 -17.77 -7.56
CA GLY A 445 -2.24 -18.53 -7.98
C GLY A 445 -3.59 -17.84 -7.75
N MET A 446 -3.66 -16.85 -6.84
CA MET A 446 -4.94 -16.20 -6.48
C MET A 446 -5.46 -15.24 -7.56
N ASN A 447 -4.57 -14.51 -8.23
CA ASN A 447 -4.93 -13.54 -9.28
C ASN A 447 -4.08 -13.72 -10.56
N ALA A 448 -3.65 -14.95 -10.85
CA ALA A 448 -2.76 -15.26 -11.97
C ALA A 448 -3.33 -14.85 -13.34
N MET A 449 -4.65 -14.85 -13.50
CA MET A 449 -5.31 -14.44 -14.74
C MET A 449 -5.13 -12.97 -15.07
N GLU A 450 -4.67 -12.14 -14.13
CA GLU A 450 -4.35 -10.74 -14.39
C GLU A 450 -3.06 -10.57 -15.26
N LEU A 451 -2.35 -11.67 -15.56
CA LEU A 451 -1.37 -11.69 -16.65
C LEU A 451 -1.99 -11.34 -18.01
N ASP A 452 -3.21 -11.84 -18.27
CA ASP A 452 -4.00 -11.46 -19.45
C ASP A 452 -4.29 -9.95 -19.47
N THR A 453 -4.65 -9.38 -18.31
CA THR A 453 -4.86 -7.92 -18.19
C THR A 453 -3.59 -7.14 -18.52
N LEU A 454 -2.43 -7.56 -18.02
CA LEU A 454 -1.14 -6.93 -18.37
C LEU A 454 -0.89 -6.97 -19.88
N VAL A 455 -1.20 -8.09 -20.55
CA VAL A 455 -1.01 -8.24 -22.00
C VAL A 455 -1.99 -7.37 -22.79
N ARG A 456 -3.29 -7.43 -22.47
CA ARG A 456 -4.33 -6.65 -23.17
C ARG A 456 -4.09 -5.14 -23.11
N PHE A 457 -3.54 -4.66 -22.01
CA PHE A 457 -3.26 -3.23 -21.82
C PHE A 457 -1.80 -2.84 -22.08
N ASN A 458 -0.98 -3.78 -22.55
CA ASN A 458 0.44 -3.58 -22.88
C ASN A 458 1.22 -2.95 -21.70
N LEU A 459 1.13 -3.55 -20.53
CA LEU A 459 1.76 -3.08 -19.29
C LEU A 459 2.98 -3.96 -18.95
N PRO A 460 4.21 -3.56 -19.30
CA PRO A 460 5.41 -4.33 -19.07
C PRO A 460 5.79 -4.34 -17.58
N VAL A 461 5.20 -5.25 -16.84
CA VAL A 461 5.51 -5.58 -15.45
C VAL A 461 6.29 -6.88 -15.43
N VAL A 462 7.41 -6.94 -14.73
CA VAL A 462 8.18 -8.17 -14.51
C VAL A 462 7.76 -8.81 -13.20
N THR A 463 7.22 -10.01 -13.28
CA THR A 463 6.79 -10.82 -12.13
C THR A 463 7.82 -11.90 -11.87
N VAL A 464 8.37 -11.94 -10.68
CA VAL A 464 9.29 -13.00 -10.21
C VAL A 464 8.56 -13.86 -9.19
N ILE A 465 8.54 -15.16 -9.40
CA ILE A 465 7.88 -16.10 -8.49
C ILE A 465 8.93 -16.86 -7.70
N SER A 466 8.91 -16.70 -6.39
CA SER A 466 9.65 -17.55 -5.45
C SER A 466 8.84 -18.84 -5.25
N ASN A 467 9.07 -19.82 -6.12
CA ASN A 467 8.31 -21.06 -6.19
C ASN A 467 8.92 -22.11 -5.24
N ASN A 468 8.35 -22.24 -4.04
CA ASN A 468 8.75 -23.23 -3.03
C ASN A 468 7.78 -24.43 -2.95
N ALA A 469 6.93 -24.58 -3.94
CA ALA A 469 5.90 -25.62 -4.03
C ALA A 469 4.90 -25.61 -2.87
N GLY A 470 4.56 -24.43 -2.32
CA GLY A 470 3.61 -24.40 -1.20
C GLY A 470 3.36 -23.04 -0.56
N TRP A 471 2.29 -22.97 0.23
CA TRP A 471 1.84 -21.75 0.91
C TRP A 471 2.85 -21.17 1.93
N THR A 472 3.62 -22.05 2.57
CA THR A 472 4.63 -21.70 3.57
C THR A 472 5.85 -22.59 3.44
N ALA A 473 6.92 -22.30 4.20
CA ALA A 473 8.06 -23.20 4.28
C ALA A 473 7.64 -24.61 4.73
N ARG A 474 8.21 -25.62 4.08
CA ARG A 474 8.04 -27.03 4.46
C ARG A 474 8.79 -27.30 5.75
N THR A 475 8.08 -27.77 6.78
CA THR A 475 8.68 -28.17 8.05
C THR A 475 8.89 -29.69 8.02
N PRO A 476 10.12 -30.19 8.12
CA PRO A 476 10.37 -31.63 8.18
C PRO A 476 9.59 -32.25 9.35
N ASN A 477 9.01 -33.44 9.10
CA ASN A 477 8.23 -34.21 10.07
C ASN A 477 6.97 -33.54 10.63
N GLN A 478 6.54 -32.40 10.08
CA GLN A 478 5.29 -31.74 10.46
C GLN A 478 4.31 -31.73 9.28
N ARG A 479 3.21 -32.47 9.42
CA ARG A 479 2.12 -32.42 8.44
C ARG A 479 1.34 -31.12 8.59
N LYS A 480 1.25 -30.34 7.49
CA LYS A 480 0.39 -29.15 7.37
C LYS A 480 -0.60 -29.40 6.24
N PRO A 481 -1.87 -29.76 6.53
CA PRO A 481 -2.87 -29.97 5.48
C PRO A 481 -2.97 -28.76 4.54
N GLY A 482 -3.04 -29.01 3.23
CA GLY A 482 -3.14 -27.95 2.22
C GLY A 482 -1.86 -27.14 1.96
N ARG A 483 -0.75 -27.43 2.65
CA ARG A 483 0.50 -26.70 2.43
C ARG A 483 1.09 -26.90 1.05
N GLU A 484 1.09 -28.14 0.55
CA GLU A 484 1.76 -28.51 -0.69
C GLU A 484 0.95 -28.08 -1.92
N LEU A 485 1.58 -27.36 -2.85
CA LEU A 485 0.99 -26.93 -4.13
C LEU A 485 1.66 -27.59 -5.34
N GLY A 486 2.87 -28.17 -5.15
CA GLY A 486 3.72 -28.63 -6.24
C GLY A 486 4.39 -27.48 -6.99
N PHE A 487 5.36 -27.81 -7.84
CA PHE A 487 6.06 -26.84 -8.69
C PHE A 487 5.23 -26.50 -9.94
N THR A 488 4.19 -25.70 -9.77
CA THR A 488 3.36 -25.23 -10.88
C THR A 488 4.22 -24.50 -11.91
N PRO A 489 4.13 -24.84 -13.22
CA PRO A 489 4.94 -24.21 -14.26
C PRO A 489 4.36 -22.85 -14.69
N PHE A 490 4.43 -21.85 -13.82
CA PHE A 490 3.88 -20.51 -14.07
C PHE A 490 4.46 -19.82 -15.30
N HIS A 491 5.72 -20.09 -15.63
CA HIS A 491 6.37 -19.55 -16.84
C HIS A 491 5.68 -20.07 -18.13
N GLU A 492 5.20 -21.32 -18.17
CA GLU A 492 4.48 -21.86 -19.33
C GLU A 492 3.07 -21.26 -19.42
N MET A 493 2.38 -21.11 -18.28
CA MET A 493 1.10 -20.41 -18.23
C MET A 493 1.24 -18.96 -18.75
N ALA A 494 2.29 -18.26 -18.36
CA ALA A 494 2.58 -16.91 -18.81
C ALA A 494 2.78 -16.84 -20.33
N LYS A 495 3.54 -17.78 -20.92
CA LYS A 495 3.71 -17.90 -22.38
C LYS A 495 2.38 -18.11 -23.09
N ALA A 496 1.54 -18.99 -22.56
CA ALA A 496 0.22 -19.27 -23.12
C ALA A 496 -0.71 -18.04 -23.14
N LEU A 497 -0.53 -17.12 -22.17
CA LEU A 497 -1.25 -15.84 -22.10
C LEU A 497 -0.57 -14.69 -22.90
N GLY A 498 0.57 -14.95 -23.59
CA GLY A 498 1.26 -13.95 -24.42
C GLY A 498 2.38 -13.17 -23.69
N CYS A 499 2.67 -13.49 -22.44
CA CYS A 499 3.78 -12.92 -21.70
C CYS A 499 5.13 -13.53 -22.11
N TYR A 500 6.23 -12.88 -21.74
CA TYR A 500 7.52 -13.54 -21.65
C TYR A 500 7.51 -14.49 -20.46
N GLY A 501 7.99 -15.72 -20.61
CA GLY A 501 8.04 -16.71 -19.53
C GLY A 501 9.38 -17.43 -19.50
N GLU A 502 10.01 -17.54 -18.33
CA GLU A 502 11.28 -18.22 -18.13
C GLU A 502 11.32 -18.90 -16.77
N ARG A 503 11.92 -20.11 -16.70
CA ARG A 503 12.18 -20.83 -15.45
C ARG A 503 13.63 -20.76 -15.09
N VAL A 504 13.93 -20.53 -13.80
CA VAL A 504 15.26 -20.44 -13.24
C VAL A 504 15.44 -21.43 -12.11
N GLU A 505 16.46 -22.28 -12.22
CA GLU A 505 16.79 -23.33 -11.23
C GLU A 505 18.21 -23.17 -10.66
N ASN A 506 19.05 -22.36 -11.33
CA ASN A 506 20.42 -22.09 -10.88
C ASN A 506 20.54 -20.62 -10.41
N PRO A 507 21.16 -20.34 -9.25
CA PRO A 507 21.29 -18.98 -8.73
C PRO A 507 22.04 -18.01 -9.63
N ASP A 508 22.98 -18.49 -10.45
CA ASP A 508 23.75 -17.64 -11.35
C ASP A 508 22.96 -17.20 -12.60
N ASP A 509 21.80 -17.85 -12.88
CA ASP A 509 20.90 -17.51 -13.98
C ASP A 509 19.85 -16.44 -13.60
N ILE A 510 19.70 -16.08 -12.31
CA ILE A 510 18.70 -15.12 -11.84
C ILE A 510 18.90 -13.76 -12.53
N ARG A 511 20.11 -13.20 -12.46
CA ARG A 511 20.39 -11.88 -13.05
C ARG A 511 20.23 -11.86 -14.58
N PRO A 512 20.79 -12.83 -15.35
CA PRO A 512 20.55 -12.90 -16.79
C PRO A 512 19.05 -13.02 -17.16
N ALA A 513 18.24 -13.75 -16.36
CA ALA A 513 16.80 -13.85 -16.59
C ALA A 513 16.07 -12.52 -16.36
N LEU A 514 16.44 -11.77 -15.30
CA LEU A 514 15.93 -10.41 -15.06
C LEU A 514 16.24 -9.48 -16.25
N GLU A 515 17.48 -9.50 -16.73
CA GLU A 515 17.90 -8.70 -17.88
C GLU A 515 17.09 -9.01 -19.14
N ARG A 516 16.86 -10.30 -19.45
CA ARG A 516 16.05 -10.74 -20.60
C ARG A 516 14.58 -10.31 -20.44
N ALA A 517 14.01 -10.49 -19.24
CA ALA A 517 12.63 -10.14 -18.96
C ALA A 517 12.37 -8.64 -19.15
N PHE A 518 13.18 -7.78 -18.53
CA PHE A 518 13.04 -6.33 -18.70
C PHE A 518 13.31 -5.87 -20.15
N LYS A 519 14.32 -6.46 -20.82
CA LYS A 519 14.63 -6.15 -22.22
C LYS A 519 13.51 -6.57 -23.19
N SER A 520 12.68 -7.56 -22.83
CA SER A 520 11.59 -8.04 -23.68
C SER A 520 10.55 -6.96 -23.97
N GLY A 521 10.40 -5.94 -23.11
CA GLY A 521 9.38 -4.91 -23.19
C GLY A 521 7.94 -5.43 -23.06
N LYS A 522 7.78 -6.71 -22.66
CA LYS A 522 6.49 -7.39 -22.46
C LYS A 522 6.21 -7.59 -20.98
N PRO A 523 4.96 -7.85 -20.57
CA PRO A 523 4.69 -8.51 -19.31
C PRO A 523 5.50 -9.81 -19.23
N ALA A 524 6.14 -10.06 -18.09
CA ALA A 524 7.08 -11.18 -17.97
C ALA A 524 6.88 -11.94 -16.66
N VAL A 525 7.11 -13.26 -16.71
CA VAL A 525 7.14 -14.14 -15.53
C VAL A 525 8.46 -14.90 -15.48
N ILE A 526 9.20 -14.73 -14.40
CA ILE A 526 10.38 -15.53 -14.06
C ILE A 526 9.99 -16.46 -12.92
N ASP A 527 9.89 -17.74 -13.21
CA ASP A 527 9.51 -18.81 -12.27
C ASP A 527 10.78 -19.41 -11.64
N VAL A 528 11.13 -18.95 -10.44
CA VAL A 528 12.38 -19.32 -9.76
C VAL A 528 12.12 -20.43 -8.74
N ILE A 529 12.76 -21.58 -8.93
CA ILE A 529 12.63 -22.72 -8.02
C ILE A 529 13.50 -22.48 -6.80
N VAL A 530 12.83 -22.33 -5.65
CA VAL A 530 13.50 -22.05 -4.40
C VAL A 530 13.37 -23.20 -3.39
N GLU A 531 14.27 -23.18 -2.39
CA GLU A 531 14.32 -24.17 -1.31
C GLU A 531 12.99 -24.23 -0.52
N PRO A 532 12.28 -25.37 -0.56
CA PRO A 532 10.96 -25.49 0.09
C PRO A 532 11.00 -25.41 1.62
N THR A 533 12.16 -25.67 2.25
CA THR A 533 12.32 -25.66 3.71
C THR A 533 12.83 -24.32 4.26
N ALA A 534 13.22 -23.38 3.38
CA ALA A 534 13.68 -22.07 3.80
C ALA A 534 12.54 -21.27 4.44
N ALA A 535 12.58 -21.13 5.76
CA ALA A 535 11.61 -20.35 6.52
C ALA A 535 12.11 -18.93 6.74
N GLY A 536 11.29 -17.94 6.43
CA GLY A 536 11.54 -16.56 6.80
C GLY A 536 11.52 -16.42 8.33
N THR A 537 12.52 -15.75 8.89
CA THR A 537 12.51 -15.45 10.33
C THR A 537 11.37 -14.48 10.63
N SER A 538 10.28 -15.00 11.18
CA SER A 538 9.10 -14.22 11.55
C SER A 538 9.36 -13.39 12.81
N ALA A 539 10.19 -12.36 12.71
CA ALA A 539 10.27 -11.36 13.78
C ALA A 539 8.94 -10.58 13.95
N ALA A 540 8.05 -10.63 12.94
CA ALA A 540 6.73 -10.00 12.99
C ALA A 540 5.64 -10.91 13.60
N TRP A 541 5.75 -12.22 13.42
CA TRP A 541 4.89 -13.22 14.06
C TRP A 541 5.60 -13.79 15.31
N GLY A 542 6.30 -12.90 16.05
CA GLY A 542 6.95 -13.30 17.29
C GLY A 542 5.97 -14.13 18.10
N GLY A 543 6.30 -15.41 18.22
CA GLY A 543 5.47 -16.44 18.78
C GLY A 543 4.81 -16.06 20.08
N SER A 544 3.62 -15.49 19.98
CA SER A 544 2.58 -15.78 20.92
C SER A 544 1.83 -16.96 20.30
N ARG A 545 2.27 -18.17 20.58
CA ARG A 545 1.26 -19.19 20.84
C ARG A 545 0.31 -18.48 21.79
N MET A 546 -0.93 -18.31 21.38
CA MET A 546 -1.99 -18.12 22.36
C MET A 546 -1.96 -19.40 23.21
N GLU A 547 -1.35 -19.34 24.38
CA GLU A 547 -1.65 -20.19 25.50
C GLU A 547 -2.82 -19.58 26.25
#